data_b628ed79271e7290fdfcb746bbd71f03
#
_entry.id   b628ed79271e7290fdfcb746bbd71f03
#
_cell.length_a   1.000
_cell.length_b   1.000
_cell.length_c   1.000
_cell.angle_alpha   90.00
_cell.angle_beta   90.00
_cell.angle_gamma   90.00
#
_symmetry.space_group_name_H-M   'P 1'
#
loop_
_entity.id
_entity.type
_entity.pdbx_description
1 polymer ?
#
loop_
_entity_poly.entity_id
_entity_poly.type
_entity_poly.pdbx_seq_one_letter_code
_entity_poly.pdbx_strand_id
1 'polypeptide(L)'
;MNKRFFTAGRLMGAMLCLMLALTAFSSCREDDDKDAPRLTSAVISLSPVADITHNSAVITLNIASNEVLNKYDKYNVRVWTVDEETNEETNVYNETFTSPEELVQKIELTGLLPATTYNYQATAYTAIGTQTGEYRTAIASFTTPSLEAEEEDGISEGEFIDLGTGVEWASCNLGAASPEQNQYYYACNDEVVKAELAAAARRLPTEEELQALIEKCKWTWYEHNGVWGYRVASPTTGKSIFLPAAGIYLEGAVTGASKQGYYWIDNSELGEDATTARAFNFSQGWNNMFYDYPILSGLAVRPVKK
;
A
#
# COMPACT_ATOMS: atom_id res chain seq x y z
N MET A 1 50.00 -22.86 -20.86
CA MET A 1 49.19 -21.73 -21.23
C MET A 1 47.83 -21.87 -20.63
N ASN A 2 47.65 -21.40 -19.40
CA ASN A 2 46.53 -21.76 -18.54
C ASN A 2 45.38 -20.78 -18.64
N LYS A 3 44.23 -21.29 -19.05
CA LYS A 3 42.95 -20.64 -18.91
C LYS A 3 42.43 -20.86 -17.47
N ARG A 4 42.23 -19.81 -16.69
CA ARG A 4 41.50 -19.88 -15.41
C ARG A 4 40.08 -19.38 -15.64
N PHE A 5 39.12 -20.28 -15.47
CA PHE A 5 37.69 -19.97 -15.36
C PHE A 5 37.41 -19.46 -13.95
N PHE A 6 36.75 -18.30 -13.84
CA PHE A 6 36.15 -17.88 -12.61
C PHE A 6 34.64 -18.18 -12.68
N THR A 7 34.20 -19.09 -11.85
CA THR A 7 32.80 -19.38 -11.57
C THR A 7 32.22 -18.33 -10.66
N ALA A 8 31.14 -17.69 -11.11
CA ALA A 8 30.33 -16.80 -10.29
C ALA A 8 29.49 -17.62 -9.30
N GLY A 9 29.77 -17.47 -8.02
CA GLY A 9 28.96 -18.05 -6.94
C GLY A 9 27.68 -17.23 -6.74
N ARG A 10 26.54 -17.90 -6.81
CA ARG A 10 25.26 -17.42 -6.37
C ARG A 10 25.31 -17.21 -4.85
N LEU A 11 25.17 -15.98 -4.38
CA LEU A 11 24.82 -15.69 -2.98
C LEU A 11 23.29 -15.77 -2.86
N MET A 12 22.81 -16.83 -2.26
CA MET A 12 21.46 -16.88 -1.70
C MET A 12 21.45 -15.99 -0.45
N GLY A 13 20.71 -14.88 -0.51
CA GLY A 13 20.41 -14.08 0.66
C GLY A 13 19.45 -14.84 1.57
N ALA A 14 19.95 -15.38 2.67
CA ALA A 14 19.13 -15.91 3.73
C ALA A 14 18.51 -14.74 4.48
N MET A 15 17.18 -14.64 4.44
CA MET A 15 16.37 -13.75 5.25
C MET A 15 16.48 -14.22 6.71
N LEU A 16 17.32 -13.55 7.49
CA LEU A 16 17.47 -13.81 8.91
C LEU A 16 16.41 -13.02 9.67
N CYS A 17 15.30 -13.67 10.01
CA CYS A 17 14.35 -13.18 11.00
C CYS A 17 15.08 -13.03 12.35
N LEU A 18 15.49 -11.82 12.70
CA LEU A 18 16.07 -11.52 14.01
C LEU A 18 14.96 -11.35 15.02
N MET A 19 14.62 -12.44 15.72
CA MET A 19 13.85 -12.34 16.96
C MET A 19 14.75 -11.65 18.00
N LEU A 20 14.52 -10.36 18.25
CA LEU A 20 15.13 -9.69 19.40
C LEU A 20 14.45 -10.21 20.67
N ALA A 21 15.15 -11.07 21.38
CA ALA A 21 14.83 -11.38 22.77
C ALA A 21 15.03 -10.11 23.61
N LEU A 22 13.97 -9.64 24.26
CA LEU A 22 14.05 -8.60 25.27
C LEU A 22 14.89 -9.13 26.46
N THR A 23 16.16 -8.73 26.55
CA THR A 23 16.89 -8.79 27.81
C THR A 23 16.64 -7.48 28.55
N ALA A 24 15.82 -7.55 29.58
CA ALA A 24 15.68 -6.48 30.55
C ALA A 24 16.99 -6.34 31.33
N PHE A 25 17.78 -5.29 31.06
CA PHE A 25 18.85 -4.89 31.95
C PHE A 25 18.24 -4.12 33.10
N SER A 26 18.11 -4.80 34.24
CA SER A 26 17.86 -4.19 35.53
C SER A 26 19.15 -3.52 36.01
N SER A 27 19.23 -2.22 35.91
CA SER A 27 20.25 -1.43 36.63
C SER A 27 19.74 -1.19 38.03
N CYS A 28 20.12 -2.02 38.97
CA CYS A 28 19.95 -1.76 40.39
C CYS A 28 20.91 -0.64 40.80
N ARG A 29 20.36 0.53 41.14
CA ARG A 29 20.97 1.46 42.07
C ARG A 29 20.30 1.23 43.42
N GLU A 30 21.07 0.76 44.38
CA GLU A 30 20.64 0.69 45.77
C GLU A 30 20.59 2.11 46.34
N ASP A 31 19.37 2.61 46.57
CA ASP A 31 19.08 3.63 47.57
C ASP A 31 17.91 3.12 48.39
N ASP A 32 18.18 3.03 49.70
CA ASP A 32 17.27 2.58 50.73
C ASP A 32 16.06 3.51 50.89
N ASP A 33 14.95 3.17 50.22
CA ASP A 33 13.61 3.61 50.58
C ASP A 33 12.69 2.38 50.72
N LYS A 34 12.51 1.96 51.97
CA LYS A 34 11.91 0.66 52.35
C LYS A 34 10.38 0.60 52.27
N ASP A 35 9.68 1.62 51.77
CA ASP A 35 8.20 1.69 51.85
C ASP A 35 7.44 2.06 50.58
N ALA A 36 8.01 1.99 49.40
CA ALA A 36 7.26 2.12 48.19
C ALA A 36 6.77 0.73 47.70
N PRO A 37 5.46 0.50 47.49
CA PRO A 37 4.99 -0.77 46.97
C PRO A 37 5.57 -0.98 45.57
N ARG A 38 6.47 -1.96 45.41
CA ARG A 38 6.99 -2.39 44.14
C ARG A 38 5.81 -2.98 43.34
N LEU A 39 5.31 -2.24 42.37
CA LEU A 39 4.37 -2.77 41.36
C LEU A 39 5.11 -3.81 40.50
N THR A 40 4.83 -5.07 40.73
CA THR A 40 5.44 -6.20 40.01
C THR A 40 4.85 -6.45 38.64
N SER A 41 3.88 -5.63 38.19
CA SER A 41 3.23 -5.73 36.90
C SER A 41 3.28 -4.41 36.14
N ALA A 42 3.44 -4.46 34.84
CA ALA A 42 3.37 -3.27 33.99
C ALA A 42 2.00 -2.58 34.15
N VAL A 43 2.02 -1.27 34.42
CA VAL A 43 0.81 -0.45 34.57
C VAL A 43 0.16 -0.20 33.23
N ILE A 44 0.98 0.10 32.25
CA ILE A 44 0.62 0.30 30.85
C ILE A 44 1.63 -0.38 29.96
N SER A 45 1.21 -0.71 28.75
CA SER A 45 2.09 -1.23 27.70
C SER A 45 1.66 -0.72 26.33
N LEU A 46 2.58 -0.73 25.39
CA LEU A 46 2.34 -0.44 24.00
C LEU A 46 2.44 -1.74 23.20
N SER A 47 1.43 -2.03 22.36
CA SER A 47 1.52 -3.11 21.38
C SER A 47 2.51 -2.74 20.27
N PRO A 48 3.05 -3.70 19.52
CA PRO A 48 3.73 -3.40 18.28
C PRO A 48 2.86 -2.51 17.38
N VAL A 49 3.47 -1.52 16.72
CA VAL A 49 2.75 -0.61 15.82
C VAL A 49 2.18 -1.41 14.66
N ALA A 50 0.93 -1.16 14.34
CA ALA A 50 0.18 -1.83 13.27
C ALA A 50 -0.13 -0.86 12.13
N ASP A 51 -0.55 -1.42 11.00
CA ASP A 51 -1.05 -0.69 9.83
C ASP A 51 -0.11 0.46 9.39
N ILE A 52 1.22 0.16 9.40
CA ILE A 52 2.24 1.14 9.01
C ILE A 52 2.20 1.32 7.49
N THR A 53 1.90 2.55 7.06
CA THR A 53 2.02 2.99 5.67
C THR A 53 3.06 4.11 5.56
N HIS A 54 3.31 4.63 4.37
CA HIS A 54 4.24 5.74 4.18
C HIS A 54 3.84 7.03 4.92
N ASN A 55 2.57 7.17 5.30
CA ASN A 55 2.03 8.39 5.89
C ASN A 55 1.10 8.16 7.09
N SER A 56 0.94 6.92 7.53
CA SER A 56 0.08 6.57 8.67
C SER A 56 0.60 5.37 9.47
N ALA A 57 0.14 5.23 10.70
CA ALA A 57 0.39 4.07 11.56
C ALA A 57 -0.66 4.02 12.68
N VAL A 58 -0.84 2.85 13.31
CA VAL A 58 -1.73 2.68 14.46
C VAL A 58 -0.93 2.25 15.69
N ILE A 59 -0.97 3.06 16.75
CA ILE A 59 -0.41 2.72 18.06
C ILE A 59 -1.53 2.25 18.97
N THR A 60 -1.31 1.17 19.71
CA THR A 60 -2.26 0.68 20.71
C THR A 60 -1.66 0.76 22.10
N LEU A 61 -2.25 1.60 22.96
CA LEU A 61 -1.96 1.70 24.38
C LEU A 61 -2.86 0.73 25.13
N ASN A 62 -2.27 -0.14 25.94
CA ASN A 62 -2.99 -1.08 26.81
C ASN A 62 -2.80 -0.66 28.28
N ILE A 63 -3.90 -0.56 29.01
CA ILE A 63 -3.96 -0.30 30.46
C ILE A 63 -4.21 -1.65 31.13
N ALA A 64 -3.41 -2.00 32.13
CA ALA A 64 -3.35 -3.38 32.66
C ALA A 64 -4.65 -3.86 33.31
N SER A 65 -5.40 -2.97 33.96
CA SER A 65 -6.66 -3.32 34.63
C SER A 65 -7.48 -2.09 35.01
N ASN A 66 -8.73 -2.31 35.41
CA ASN A 66 -9.58 -1.27 35.98
C ASN A 66 -9.02 -0.68 37.28
N GLU A 67 -8.25 -1.43 38.05
CA GLU A 67 -7.56 -0.89 39.23
C GLU A 67 -6.51 0.13 38.85
N VAL A 68 -5.74 -0.13 37.79
CA VAL A 68 -4.79 0.79 37.21
C VAL A 68 -5.51 2.03 36.67
N LEU A 69 -6.62 1.82 35.93
CA LEU A 69 -7.43 2.89 35.39
C LEU A 69 -7.94 3.85 36.48
N ASN A 70 -8.35 3.31 37.64
CA ASN A 70 -8.81 4.09 38.78
C ASN A 70 -7.68 4.80 39.57
N LYS A 71 -6.46 4.30 39.45
CA LYS A 71 -5.29 4.82 40.17
C LYS A 71 -4.58 5.91 39.36
N TYR A 72 -4.55 5.81 38.05
CA TYR A 72 -3.91 6.76 37.14
C TYR A 72 -5.01 7.50 36.39
N ASP A 73 -5.06 8.80 36.52
CA ASP A 73 -6.11 9.65 35.96
C ASP A 73 -5.75 10.21 34.58
N LYS A 74 -4.47 10.15 34.22
CA LYS A 74 -3.97 10.66 32.93
C LYS A 74 -3.00 9.69 32.27
N TYR A 75 -3.14 9.55 30.98
CA TYR A 75 -2.30 8.73 30.13
C TYR A 75 -1.85 9.55 28.94
N ASN A 76 -0.57 9.69 28.74
CA ASN A 76 -0.01 10.42 27.61
C ASN A 76 0.62 9.43 26.63
N VAL A 77 0.43 9.65 25.35
CA VAL A 77 1.21 8.99 24.29
C VAL A 77 1.92 10.08 23.50
N ARG A 78 3.22 9.94 23.39
CA ARG A 78 4.09 10.83 22.65
C ARG A 78 4.73 10.07 21.52
N VAL A 79 4.76 10.68 20.31
CA VAL A 79 5.48 10.22 19.12
C VAL A 79 6.33 11.38 18.61
N TRP A 80 7.61 11.12 18.32
CA TRP A 80 8.54 12.16 17.90
C TRP A 80 9.60 11.61 16.96
N THR A 81 10.19 12.50 16.19
CA THR A 81 11.42 12.25 15.42
C THR A 81 12.62 12.84 16.14
N VAL A 82 13.79 12.33 15.80
CA VAL A 82 15.08 12.88 16.26
C VAL A 82 15.87 13.24 15.01
N ASP A 83 16.34 14.48 14.94
CA ASP A 83 17.26 14.90 13.90
C ASP A 83 18.64 14.28 14.16
N GLU A 84 19.21 13.58 13.20
CA GLU A 84 20.47 12.83 13.36
C GLU A 84 21.70 13.73 13.55
N GLU A 85 21.65 14.98 13.04
CA GLU A 85 22.79 15.91 13.13
C GLU A 85 22.76 16.74 14.40
N THR A 86 21.57 17.23 14.79
CA THR A 86 21.39 18.14 15.91
C THR A 86 20.96 17.43 17.20
N ASN A 87 20.47 16.20 17.12
CA ASN A 87 19.79 15.46 18.20
C ASN A 87 18.54 16.18 18.73
N GLU A 88 17.97 17.09 17.96
CA GLU A 88 16.71 17.75 18.33
C GLU A 88 15.52 16.83 18.16
N GLU A 89 14.63 16.81 19.17
CA GLU A 89 13.39 16.05 19.13
C GLU A 89 12.23 16.91 18.62
N THR A 90 11.52 16.43 17.63
CA THR A 90 10.31 17.09 17.11
C THR A 90 9.09 16.21 17.36
N ASN A 91 8.12 16.70 18.15
CA ASN A 91 6.89 15.97 18.40
C ASN A 91 5.99 15.99 17.17
N VAL A 92 5.55 14.79 16.77
CA VAL A 92 4.55 14.57 15.71
C VAL A 92 3.17 14.36 16.31
N TYR A 93 3.13 13.69 17.46
CA TYR A 93 1.93 13.45 18.24
C TYR A 93 2.27 13.55 19.72
N ASN A 94 1.43 14.20 20.50
CA ASN A 94 1.61 14.29 21.95
C ASN A 94 0.27 14.64 22.61
N GLU A 95 -0.51 13.60 22.90
CA GLU A 95 -1.84 13.78 23.50
C GLU A 95 -1.96 13.07 24.84
N THR A 96 -2.77 13.67 25.71
CA THR A 96 -3.07 13.16 27.03
C THR A 96 -4.54 12.81 27.13
N PHE A 97 -4.83 11.56 27.42
CA PHE A 97 -6.15 11.03 27.71
C PHE A 97 -6.43 11.15 29.20
N THR A 98 -7.57 11.76 29.57
CA THR A 98 -8.00 11.89 30.94
C THR A 98 -9.14 10.93 31.20
N SER A 99 -9.00 10.04 32.20
CA SER A 99 -10.02 9.04 32.58
C SER A 99 -10.64 8.29 31.39
N PRO A 100 -9.82 7.57 30.57
CA PRO A 100 -10.35 6.83 29.45
C PRO A 100 -11.33 5.76 29.94
N GLU A 101 -12.41 5.53 29.18
CA GLU A 101 -13.45 4.55 29.55
C GLU A 101 -13.02 3.09 29.25
N GLU A 102 -12.07 2.91 28.34
CA GLU A 102 -11.61 1.59 27.86
C GLU A 102 -10.16 1.33 28.25
N LEU A 103 -9.84 0.05 28.50
CA LEU A 103 -8.48 -0.40 28.81
C LEU A 103 -7.55 -0.42 27.59
N VAL A 104 -8.09 -0.30 26.40
CA VAL A 104 -7.34 -0.30 25.14
C VAL A 104 -7.67 0.98 24.37
N GLN A 105 -6.65 1.78 24.13
CA GLN A 105 -6.76 3.01 23.36
C GLN A 105 -6.02 2.84 22.03
N LYS A 106 -6.74 2.98 20.92
CA LYS A 106 -6.16 2.99 19.57
C LYS A 106 -5.93 4.44 19.14
N ILE A 107 -4.71 4.73 18.72
CA ILE A 107 -4.27 6.04 18.26
C ILE A 107 -3.89 5.91 16.79
N GLU A 108 -4.66 6.53 15.93
CA GLU A 108 -4.40 6.60 14.50
C GLU A 108 -3.50 7.81 14.21
N LEU A 109 -2.30 7.54 13.73
CA LEU A 109 -1.35 8.56 13.29
C LEU A 109 -1.54 8.79 11.80
N THR A 110 -1.65 10.03 11.38
CA THR A 110 -1.75 10.44 9.97
C THR A 110 -0.79 11.58 9.67
N GLY A 111 -0.46 11.78 8.38
CA GLY A 111 0.45 12.85 7.99
C GLY A 111 1.92 12.58 8.33
N LEU A 112 2.28 11.32 8.56
CA LEU A 112 3.66 10.92 8.75
C LEU A 112 4.47 11.11 7.46
N LEU A 113 5.78 11.33 7.59
CA LEU A 113 6.68 11.41 6.45
C LEU A 113 7.16 10.01 6.04
N PRO A 114 7.34 9.73 4.74
CA PRO A 114 7.91 8.47 4.26
C PRO A 114 9.36 8.28 4.71
N ALA A 115 9.81 7.01 4.74
CA ALA A 115 11.17 6.60 5.10
C ALA A 115 11.69 7.24 6.40
N THR A 116 10.79 7.51 7.36
CA THR A 116 11.11 8.25 8.58
C THR A 116 10.94 7.37 9.80
N THR A 117 11.94 7.39 10.69
CA THR A 117 11.89 6.68 11.97
C THR A 117 11.26 7.56 13.03
N TYR A 118 10.23 7.02 13.68
CA TYR A 118 9.50 7.64 14.78
C TYR A 118 9.75 6.87 16.05
N ASN A 119 10.10 7.59 17.12
CA ASN A 119 10.11 7.07 18.47
C ASN A 119 8.75 7.28 19.12
N TYR A 120 8.34 6.38 20.01
CA TYR A 120 7.09 6.51 20.73
C TYR A 120 7.22 5.96 22.16
N GLN A 121 6.47 6.57 23.09
CA GLN A 121 6.44 6.23 24.51
C GLN A 121 5.08 6.57 25.09
N ALA A 122 4.63 5.78 26.04
CA ALA A 122 3.47 6.10 26.87
C ALA A 122 3.86 6.39 28.31
N THR A 123 3.13 7.32 28.94
CA THR A 123 3.30 7.70 30.35
C THR A 123 1.94 7.70 31.03
N ALA A 124 1.84 7.02 32.16
CA ALA A 124 0.69 7.13 33.07
C ALA A 124 1.04 8.02 34.24
N TYR A 125 0.15 8.95 34.58
CA TYR A 125 0.29 9.88 35.68
C TYR A 125 -0.73 9.59 36.76
N THR A 126 -0.31 9.66 38.02
CA THR A 126 -1.19 9.56 39.16
C THR A 126 -1.03 10.80 40.03
N ALA A 127 -2.13 11.30 40.57
CA ALA A 127 -2.19 12.32 41.58
C ALA A 127 -3.01 11.79 42.76
N ILE A 128 -2.35 11.26 43.79
CA ILE A 128 -2.98 10.79 45.03
C ILE A 128 -2.63 11.78 46.14
N GLY A 129 -3.58 12.65 46.49
CA GLY A 129 -3.37 13.71 47.47
C GLY A 129 -2.33 14.73 46.98
N THR A 130 -1.22 14.85 47.70
CA THR A 130 -0.08 15.75 47.36
C THR A 130 1.04 15.03 46.60
N GLN A 131 0.93 13.69 46.40
CA GLN A 131 1.93 12.91 45.70
C GLN A 131 1.59 12.76 44.24
N THR A 132 2.53 13.10 43.37
CA THR A 132 2.48 12.86 41.94
C THR A 132 3.47 11.76 41.62
N GLY A 133 3.01 10.76 40.87
CA GLY A 133 3.86 9.69 40.37
C GLY A 133 3.66 9.52 38.85
N GLU A 134 4.67 9.00 38.19
CA GLU A 134 4.58 8.65 36.77
C GLU A 134 5.13 7.25 36.52
N TYR A 135 4.55 6.55 35.59
CA TYR A 135 5.03 5.30 35.01
C TYR A 135 5.22 5.46 33.53
N ARG A 136 6.42 5.17 33.03
CA ARG A 136 6.76 5.27 31.61
C ARG A 136 7.05 3.90 31.01
N THR A 137 6.59 3.65 29.81
CA THR A 137 7.04 2.51 29.01
C THR A 137 8.48 2.74 28.55
N ALA A 138 9.15 1.69 28.11
CA ALA A 138 10.36 1.86 27.32
C ALA A 138 10.06 2.67 26.05
N ILE A 139 11.05 3.41 25.57
CA ILE A 139 10.98 4.02 24.24
C ILE A 139 11.08 2.91 23.20
N ALA A 140 10.16 2.90 22.27
CA ALA A 140 10.17 2.02 21.11
C ALA A 140 10.16 2.86 19.82
N SER A 141 10.46 2.25 18.70
CA SER A 141 10.47 2.94 17.41
C SER A 141 9.81 2.11 16.32
N PHE A 142 9.31 2.80 15.29
CA PHE A 142 8.90 2.22 14.02
C PHE A 142 9.38 3.12 12.89
N THR A 143 9.51 2.56 11.68
CA THR A 143 9.90 3.32 10.50
C THR A 143 8.79 3.18 9.45
N THR A 144 8.34 4.31 8.91
CA THR A 144 7.44 4.32 7.76
C THR A 144 8.18 3.86 6.52
N PRO A 145 7.56 3.07 5.63
CA PRO A 145 8.17 2.73 4.36
C PRO A 145 8.45 3.98 3.51
N SER A 146 9.45 3.89 2.63
CA SER A 146 9.68 4.91 1.62
C SER A 146 8.53 4.96 0.63
N LEU A 147 8.32 6.10 -0.02
CA LEU A 147 7.41 6.17 -1.17
C LEU A 147 7.81 5.19 -2.28
N GLU A 148 9.12 4.98 -2.46
CA GLU A 148 9.66 4.01 -3.40
C GLU A 148 9.37 2.56 -2.99
N ALA A 149 9.34 2.24 -1.68
CA ALA A 149 8.99 0.89 -1.20
C ALA A 149 7.49 0.56 -1.40
N GLU A 150 6.61 1.56 -1.39
CA GLU A 150 5.20 1.35 -1.78
C GLU A 150 5.06 1.25 -3.33
N GLU A 151 6.01 1.80 -4.09
CA GLU A 151 6.11 1.62 -5.53
C GLU A 151 6.77 0.27 -5.90
N GLU A 152 7.61 -0.31 -5.02
CA GLU A 152 8.19 -1.66 -5.14
C GLU A 152 7.22 -2.79 -4.74
N ASP A 153 6.05 -2.53 -4.19
CA ASP A 153 4.97 -3.50 -4.18
C ASP A 153 4.55 -3.74 -5.63
N GLY A 154 5.27 -4.68 -6.22
CA GLY A 154 5.24 -5.01 -7.63
C GLY A 154 3.81 -5.24 -8.12
N ILE A 155 3.65 -5.33 -9.43
CA ILE A 155 2.39 -5.75 -10.02
C ILE A 155 2.01 -7.09 -9.41
N SER A 156 0.79 -7.21 -8.90
CA SER A 156 0.34 -8.42 -8.20
C SER A 156 0.38 -9.62 -9.12
N GLU A 157 0.90 -10.73 -8.62
CA GLU A 157 0.93 -12.00 -9.34
C GLU A 157 -0.45 -12.65 -9.37
N GLY A 158 -0.73 -13.38 -10.43
CA GLY A 158 -1.99 -14.10 -10.62
C GLY A 158 -2.60 -13.82 -11.98
N GLU A 159 -3.55 -14.65 -12.39
CA GLU A 159 -4.25 -14.47 -13.65
C GLU A 159 -5.29 -13.34 -13.54
N PHE A 160 -5.96 -13.27 -12.38
CA PHE A 160 -6.95 -12.24 -12.05
C PHE A 160 -6.65 -11.64 -10.68
N ILE A 161 -6.84 -10.34 -10.59
CA ILE A 161 -6.52 -9.52 -9.42
C ILE A 161 -7.79 -8.80 -8.95
N ASP A 162 -8.17 -9.06 -7.70
CA ASP A 162 -9.23 -8.32 -7.03
C ASP A 162 -8.69 -6.98 -6.52
N LEU A 163 -9.19 -5.89 -7.09
CA LEU A 163 -8.87 -4.51 -6.70
C LEU A 163 -9.97 -3.86 -5.85
N GLY A 164 -10.94 -4.64 -5.35
CA GLY A 164 -12.06 -4.11 -4.57
C GLY A 164 -13.05 -3.26 -5.38
N THR A 165 -13.06 -3.40 -6.71
CA THR A 165 -13.91 -2.62 -7.62
C THR A 165 -15.22 -3.31 -7.97
N GLY A 166 -15.41 -4.54 -7.52
CA GLY A 166 -16.59 -5.36 -7.78
C GLY A 166 -16.38 -6.44 -8.83
N VAL A 167 -15.27 -6.38 -9.58
CA VAL A 167 -14.83 -7.41 -10.52
C VAL A 167 -13.34 -7.70 -10.35
N GLU A 168 -12.92 -8.89 -10.77
CA GLU A 168 -11.50 -9.26 -10.84
C GLU A 168 -10.93 -8.88 -12.22
N TRP A 169 -9.82 -8.16 -12.22
CA TRP A 169 -9.13 -7.68 -13.44
C TRP A 169 -8.05 -8.65 -13.86
N ALA A 170 -7.96 -8.96 -15.15
CA ALA A 170 -6.81 -9.72 -15.65
C ALA A 170 -5.49 -8.98 -15.34
N SER A 171 -4.45 -9.69 -14.96
CA SER A 171 -3.13 -9.11 -14.70
C SER A 171 -2.44 -8.58 -15.96
N CYS A 172 -2.77 -9.17 -17.13
CA CYS A 172 -2.18 -8.83 -18.41
C CYS A 172 -3.24 -8.45 -19.45
N ASN A 173 -2.84 -7.74 -20.50
CA ASN A 173 -3.68 -7.55 -21.68
C ASN A 173 -3.93 -8.88 -22.40
N LEU A 174 -5.02 -8.98 -23.14
CA LEU A 174 -5.31 -10.15 -23.96
C LEU A 174 -4.14 -10.41 -24.93
N GLY A 175 -3.71 -11.65 -25.03
CA GLY A 175 -2.56 -12.08 -25.83
C GLY A 175 -1.20 -11.91 -25.14
N ALA A 176 -1.10 -11.11 -24.07
CA ALA A 176 0.14 -10.86 -23.35
C ALA A 176 0.42 -11.94 -22.30
N ALA A 177 1.70 -12.30 -22.14
CA ALA A 177 2.16 -13.25 -21.13
C ALA A 177 2.70 -12.56 -19.87
N SER A 178 2.93 -11.25 -19.92
CA SER A 178 3.36 -10.43 -18.79
C SER A 178 2.72 -9.03 -18.83
N PRO A 179 2.62 -8.32 -17.69
CA PRO A 179 1.88 -7.05 -17.59
C PRO A 179 2.40 -5.95 -18.53
N GLU A 180 3.70 -5.91 -18.81
CA GLU A 180 4.35 -4.90 -19.65
C GLU A 180 4.23 -5.17 -21.16
N GLN A 181 3.85 -6.39 -21.57
CA GLN A 181 3.68 -6.67 -22.99
C GLN A 181 2.51 -5.88 -23.57
N ASN A 182 2.78 -5.08 -24.59
CA ASN A 182 1.86 -4.07 -25.09
C ASN A 182 1.66 -4.06 -26.61
N GLN A 183 2.08 -5.11 -27.31
CA GLN A 183 2.03 -5.19 -28.78
C GLN A 183 0.77 -5.84 -29.36
N TYR A 184 -0.22 -6.09 -28.54
CA TYR A 184 -1.46 -6.76 -28.95
C TYR A 184 -2.58 -5.74 -29.15
N TYR A 185 -3.04 -5.61 -30.40
CA TYR A 185 -4.06 -4.66 -30.82
C TYR A 185 -5.19 -5.37 -31.56
N TYR A 186 -6.40 -5.07 -31.18
CA TYR A 186 -7.60 -5.71 -31.70
C TYR A 186 -8.61 -4.67 -32.18
N ALA A 187 -9.31 -4.98 -33.29
CA ALA A 187 -10.45 -4.19 -33.68
C ALA A 187 -11.64 -4.39 -32.72
N CYS A 188 -12.56 -3.44 -32.66
CA CYS A 188 -13.75 -3.59 -31.87
C CYS A 188 -14.59 -4.76 -32.43
N ASN A 189 -15.13 -5.60 -31.56
CA ASN A 189 -15.91 -6.76 -31.93
C ASN A 189 -15.19 -7.82 -32.77
N ASP A 190 -13.85 -7.87 -32.70
CA ASP A 190 -13.05 -8.92 -33.32
C ASP A 190 -13.53 -10.32 -32.88
N GLU A 191 -13.84 -11.20 -33.83
CA GLU A 191 -14.39 -12.53 -33.55
C GLU A 191 -13.36 -13.43 -32.82
N VAL A 192 -12.07 -13.23 -33.04
CA VAL A 192 -11.00 -13.95 -32.31
C VAL A 192 -11.01 -13.52 -30.85
N VAL A 193 -11.12 -12.21 -30.59
CA VAL A 193 -11.22 -11.67 -29.21
C VAL A 193 -12.45 -12.23 -28.51
N LYS A 194 -13.61 -12.20 -29.14
CA LYS A 194 -14.84 -12.75 -28.57
C LYS A 194 -14.70 -14.23 -28.22
N ALA A 195 -14.11 -15.02 -29.11
CA ALA A 195 -13.89 -16.45 -28.90
C ALA A 195 -12.91 -16.72 -27.75
N GLU A 196 -11.80 -16.00 -27.67
CA GLU A 196 -10.82 -16.13 -26.61
C GLU A 196 -11.39 -15.71 -25.24
N LEU A 197 -12.12 -14.61 -25.18
CA LEU A 197 -12.77 -14.16 -23.96
C LEU A 197 -13.82 -15.18 -23.47
N ALA A 198 -14.64 -15.71 -24.38
CA ALA A 198 -15.66 -16.70 -24.05
C ALA A 198 -15.05 -18.02 -23.55
N ALA A 199 -13.99 -18.50 -24.22
CA ALA A 199 -13.29 -19.74 -23.84
C ALA A 199 -12.67 -19.68 -22.45
N ALA A 200 -12.23 -18.50 -22.01
CA ALA A 200 -11.60 -18.27 -20.73
C ALA A 200 -12.55 -17.73 -19.63
N ALA A 201 -13.87 -17.73 -19.87
CA ALA A 201 -14.86 -17.12 -18.97
C ALA A 201 -14.52 -15.66 -18.60
N ARG A 202 -14.05 -14.90 -19.58
CA ARG A 202 -13.68 -13.48 -19.47
C ARG A 202 -14.64 -12.63 -20.32
N ARG A 203 -14.63 -11.33 -20.09
CA ARG A 203 -15.33 -10.34 -20.90
C ARG A 203 -14.60 -9.00 -20.91
N LEU A 204 -15.03 -8.10 -21.74
CA LEU A 204 -14.62 -6.70 -21.66
C LEU A 204 -15.22 -6.04 -20.41
N PRO A 205 -14.51 -5.07 -19.81
CA PRO A 205 -15.08 -4.26 -18.73
C PRO A 205 -16.12 -3.29 -19.28
N THR A 206 -17.11 -2.96 -18.44
CA THR A 206 -18.04 -1.87 -18.75
C THR A 206 -17.43 -0.51 -18.43
N GLU A 207 -18.07 0.60 -18.90
CA GLU A 207 -17.64 1.96 -18.55
C GLU A 207 -17.72 2.18 -17.03
N GLU A 208 -18.79 1.68 -16.37
CA GLU A 208 -18.98 1.80 -14.93
C GLU A 208 -17.90 1.05 -14.13
N GLU A 209 -17.45 -0.11 -14.61
CA GLU A 209 -16.36 -0.87 -13.95
C GLU A 209 -15.02 -0.14 -14.04
N LEU A 210 -14.73 0.48 -15.18
CA LEU A 210 -13.55 1.33 -15.35
C LEU A 210 -13.67 2.61 -14.52
N GLN A 211 -14.86 3.21 -14.43
CA GLN A 211 -15.10 4.35 -13.57
C GLN A 211 -14.85 3.98 -12.09
N ALA A 212 -15.32 2.81 -11.65
CA ALA A 212 -15.03 2.30 -10.31
C ALA A 212 -13.52 2.07 -10.08
N LEU A 213 -12.78 1.63 -11.11
CA LEU A 213 -11.32 1.49 -11.04
C LEU A 213 -10.63 2.84 -10.89
N ILE A 214 -11.11 3.87 -11.61
CA ILE A 214 -10.59 5.24 -11.54
C ILE A 214 -10.84 5.85 -10.14
N GLU A 215 -12.05 5.69 -9.61
CA GLU A 215 -12.48 6.31 -8.36
C GLU A 215 -11.89 5.64 -7.11
N LYS A 216 -11.73 4.31 -7.13
CA LYS A 216 -11.36 3.53 -5.94
C LYS A 216 -9.88 3.21 -5.83
N CYS A 217 -9.12 3.34 -6.93
CA CYS A 217 -7.72 2.95 -6.96
C CYS A 217 -6.79 4.15 -7.14
N LYS A 218 -5.57 4.01 -6.63
CA LYS A 218 -4.49 4.97 -6.85
C LYS A 218 -3.84 4.69 -8.20
N TRP A 219 -3.71 5.71 -9.04
CA TRP A 219 -3.09 5.64 -10.36
C TRP A 219 -1.75 6.33 -10.32
N THR A 220 -0.66 5.58 -10.54
CA THR A 220 0.71 6.09 -10.55
C THR A 220 1.33 5.85 -11.92
N TRP A 221 1.75 6.91 -12.60
CA TRP A 221 2.47 6.81 -13.87
C TRP A 221 3.91 6.42 -13.62
N TYR A 222 4.36 5.29 -14.19
CA TYR A 222 5.71 4.82 -14.01
C TYR A 222 6.16 3.87 -15.14
N GLU A 223 7.43 3.54 -15.15
CA GLU A 223 8.01 2.60 -16.10
C GLU A 223 8.15 1.22 -15.45
N HIS A 224 7.48 0.22 -16.06
CA HIS A 224 7.57 -1.18 -15.63
C HIS A 224 8.29 -1.99 -16.71
N ASN A 225 9.45 -2.56 -16.38
CA ASN A 225 10.28 -3.35 -17.31
C ASN A 225 10.50 -2.68 -18.68
N GLY A 226 10.78 -1.38 -18.69
CA GLY A 226 11.04 -0.61 -19.90
C GLY A 226 9.78 -0.12 -20.64
N VAL A 227 8.60 -0.31 -20.08
CA VAL A 227 7.31 0.11 -20.65
C VAL A 227 6.61 1.11 -19.74
N TRP A 228 6.29 2.28 -20.27
CA TRP A 228 5.51 3.30 -19.58
C TRP A 228 4.04 2.96 -19.52
N GLY A 229 3.39 3.31 -18.41
CA GLY A 229 1.97 3.07 -18.19
C GLY A 229 1.51 3.51 -16.80
N TYR A 230 0.34 3.05 -16.41
CA TYR A 230 -0.16 3.24 -15.05
C TYR A 230 -0.09 1.96 -14.22
N ARG A 231 0.53 2.05 -13.05
CA ARG A 231 0.23 1.14 -11.95
C ARG A 231 -1.07 1.59 -11.31
N VAL A 232 -2.03 0.69 -11.24
CA VAL A 232 -3.35 0.91 -10.64
C VAL A 232 -3.42 0.05 -9.39
N ALA A 233 -3.34 0.67 -8.23
CA ALA A 233 -3.25 0.01 -6.94
C ALA A 233 -4.49 0.24 -6.09
N SER A 234 -5.02 -0.82 -5.52
CA SER A 234 -6.15 -0.76 -4.60
C SER A 234 -5.69 -0.44 -3.18
N PRO A 235 -6.14 0.65 -2.56
CA PRO A 235 -5.86 0.92 -1.16
C PRO A 235 -6.59 -0.05 -0.21
N THR A 236 -7.63 -0.73 -0.71
CA THR A 236 -8.45 -1.65 0.10
C THR A 236 -7.86 -3.05 0.15
N THR A 237 -7.38 -3.58 -0.99
CA THR A 237 -6.86 -4.96 -1.08
C THR A 237 -5.33 -5.02 -1.05
N GLY A 238 -4.63 -3.89 -1.20
CA GLY A 238 -3.18 -3.79 -1.32
C GLY A 238 -2.64 -4.35 -2.65
N LYS A 239 -3.52 -4.81 -3.55
CA LYS A 239 -3.14 -5.39 -4.84
C LYS A 239 -3.08 -4.35 -5.94
N SER A 240 -2.34 -4.64 -7.00
CA SER A 240 -2.20 -3.74 -8.14
C SER A 240 -2.09 -4.47 -9.48
N ILE A 241 -2.47 -3.76 -10.56
CA ILE A 241 -2.23 -4.16 -11.94
C ILE A 241 -1.45 -3.08 -12.67
N PHE A 242 -0.82 -3.44 -13.78
CA PHE A 242 -0.18 -2.49 -14.69
C PHE A 242 -0.96 -2.37 -16.00
N LEU A 243 -1.30 -1.15 -16.38
CA LEU A 243 -1.93 -0.81 -17.66
C LEU A 243 -0.89 -0.12 -18.55
N PRO A 244 -0.27 -0.84 -19.51
CA PRO A 244 0.73 -0.25 -20.39
C PRO A 244 0.14 0.83 -21.31
N ALA A 245 0.91 1.89 -21.54
CA ALA A 245 0.63 2.92 -22.53
C ALA A 245 0.99 2.38 -23.93
N ALA A 246 0.15 1.45 -24.42
CA ALA A 246 0.40 0.71 -25.65
C ALA A 246 0.27 1.58 -26.93
N GLY A 247 -0.38 2.75 -26.82
CA GLY A 247 -0.77 3.52 -28.01
C GLY A 247 -1.98 2.92 -28.71
N ILE A 248 -2.24 3.39 -29.90
CA ILE A 248 -3.31 2.95 -30.81
C ILE A 248 -2.70 2.53 -32.15
N TYR A 249 -3.18 1.43 -32.71
CA TYR A 249 -2.83 0.99 -34.06
C TYR A 249 -3.84 1.53 -35.07
N LEU A 250 -3.38 2.38 -35.96
CA LEU A 250 -4.18 3.00 -37.02
C LEU A 250 -3.42 2.92 -38.36
N GLU A 251 -4.10 2.56 -39.43
CA GLU A 251 -3.56 2.61 -40.80
C GLU A 251 -2.18 1.97 -40.98
N GLY A 252 -1.92 0.87 -40.27
CA GLY A 252 -0.67 0.13 -40.39
C GLY A 252 0.45 0.59 -39.46
N ALA A 253 0.21 1.57 -38.57
CA ALA A 253 1.20 2.10 -37.66
C ALA A 253 0.66 2.26 -36.22
N VAL A 254 1.55 2.09 -35.23
CA VAL A 254 1.26 2.40 -33.83
C VAL A 254 1.63 3.83 -33.55
N THR A 255 0.71 4.59 -32.95
CA THR A 255 0.94 5.96 -32.50
C THR A 255 0.66 6.09 -31.01
N GLY A 256 1.35 7.00 -30.33
CA GLY A 256 1.15 7.27 -28.89
C GLY A 256 1.69 6.21 -27.93
N ALA A 257 2.43 5.18 -28.40
CA ALA A 257 3.09 4.22 -27.54
C ALA A 257 4.03 4.93 -26.52
N SER A 258 4.08 4.40 -25.30
CA SER A 258 4.78 4.98 -24.14
C SER A 258 4.26 6.35 -23.67
N LYS A 259 3.16 6.84 -24.23
CA LYS A 259 2.54 8.13 -23.87
C LYS A 259 1.06 7.98 -23.55
N GLN A 260 0.35 7.08 -24.23
CA GLN A 260 -1.08 6.93 -24.15
C GLN A 260 -1.46 5.44 -24.17
N GLY A 261 -2.46 5.07 -23.39
CA GLY A 261 -3.10 3.76 -23.44
C GLY A 261 -4.52 3.89 -23.96
N TYR A 262 -4.94 2.94 -24.79
CA TYR A 262 -6.28 2.84 -25.39
C TYR A 262 -6.80 1.44 -25.24
N TYR A 263 -8.00 1.31 -24.65
CA TYR A 263 -8.57 0.05 -24.26
C TYR A 263 -10.03 -0.05 -24.67
N TRP A 264 -10.38 -1.11 -25.39
CA TRP A 264 -11.78 -1.40 -25.66
C TRP A 264 -12.53 -1.72 -24.38
N ILE A 265 -13.75 -1.19 -24.30
CA ILE A 265 -14.73 -1.54 -23.26
C ILE A 265 -15.85 -2.37 -23.87
N ASP A 266 -16.81 -2.79 -23.06
CA ASP A 266 -17.99 -3.51 -23.53
C ASP A 266 -18.83 -2.62 -24.48
N ASN A 267 -18.96 -3.06 -25.70
CA ASN A 267 -19.71 -2.45 -26.77
C ASN A 267 -20.74 -3.44 -27.34
N SER A 268 -21.24 -4.34 -26.52
CA SER A 268 -22.18 -5.41 -26.96
C SER A 268 -23.48 -4.89 -27.50
N GLU A 269 -23.87 -3.66 -27.20
CA GLU A 269 -25.11 -3.02 -27.66
C GLU A 269 -24.95 -2.22 -28.99
N LEU A 270 -23.75 -2.24 -29.59
CA LEU A 270 -23.54 -1.54 -30.85
C LEU A 270 -24.39 -2.16 -31.98
N GLY A 271 -25.07 -1.30 -32.75
CA GLY A 271 -25.79 -1.71 -33.97
C GLY A 271 -24.85 -2.21 -35.07
N GLU A 272 -25.37 -2.98 -35.99
CA GLU A 272 -24.60 -3.57 -37.12
C GLU A 272 -23.94 -2.51 -38.04
N ASP A 273 -24.53 -1.31 -38.13
CA ASP A 273 -24.02 -0.19 -38.93
C ASP A 273 -23.08 0.75 -38.16
N ALA A 274 -22.68 0.42 -36.94
CA ALA A 274 -21.82 1.27 -36.14
C ALA A 274 -20.42 1.41 -36.77
N THR A 275 -19.97 2.64 -36.94
CA THR A 275 -18.62 2.96 -37.46
C THR A 275 -17.63 3.31 -36.38
N THR A 276 -18.11 3.62 -35.16
CA THR A 276 -17.33 3.92 -34.00
C THR A 276 -17.78 3.11 -32.78
N ALA A 277 -16.90 2.93 -31.81
CA ALA A 277 -17.17 2.23 -30.59
C ALA A 277 -16.47 2.95 -29.42
N ARG A 278 -17.07 2.84 -28.25
CA ARG A 278 -16.59 3.45 -27.02
C ARG A 278 -15.33 2.78 -26.53
N ALA A 279 -14.34 3.56 -26.10
CA ALA A 279 -13.10 3.09 -25.53
C ALA A 279 -12.65 4.00 -24.36
N PHE A 280 -11.94 3.41 -23.45
CA PHE A 280 -11.23 4.11 -22.38
C PHE A 280 -9.83 4.47 -22.85
N ASN A 281 -9.38 5.69 -22.57
CA ASN A 281 -8.01 6.08 -22.81
C ASN A 281 -7.41 6.87 -21.64
N PHE A 282 -6.08 6.87 -21.59
CA PHE A 282 -5.30 7.63 -20.62
C PHE A 282 -4.00 8.14 -21.24
N SER A 283 -3.45 9.17 -20.62
CA SER A 283 -2.08 9.66 -20.84
C SER A 283 -1.46 10.06 -19.52
N GLN A 284 -0.16 10.37 -19.50
CA GLN A 284 0.48 10.85 -18.28
C GLN A 284 -0.27 12.07 -17.71
N GLY A 285 -0.73 11.95 -16.46
CA GLY A 285 -1.52 12.98 -15.77
C GLY A 285 -3.03 12.97 -16.06
N TRP A 286 -3.53 12.09 -16.95
CA TRP A 286 -4.94 11.99 -17.32
C TRP A 286 -5.34 10.52 -17.45
N ASN A 287 -6.23 10.06 -16.61
CA ASN A 287 -6.71 8.66 -16.58
C ASN A 287 -8.23 8.53 -16.59
N ASN A 288 -8.95 9.51 -17.08
CA ASN A 288 -10.42 9.53 -17.07
C ASN A 288 -10.95 10.05 -18.40
N MET A 289 -10.65 9.33 -19.48
CA MET A 289 -11.11 9.72 -20.82
C MET A 289 -11.83 8.57 -21.50
N PHE A 290 -13.08 8.80 -21.88
CA PHE A 290 -13.89 7.88 -22.66
C PHE A 290 -14.31 8.57 -23.96
N TYR A 291 -13.86 8.03 -25.08
CA TYR A 291 -14.15 8.55 -26.41
C TYR A 291 -14.54 7.44 -27.38
N ASP A 292 -15.18 7.83 -28.46
CA ASP A 292 -15.52 6.91 -29.54
C ASP A 292 -14.41 6.88 -30.59
N TYR A 293 -13.97 5.67 -30.92
CA TYR A 293 -12.93 5.41 -31.93
C TYR A 293 -13.48 4.58 -33.07
N PRO A 294 -12.93 4.71 -34.28
CA PRO A 294 -13.33 3.86 -35.39
C PRO A 294 -13.20 2.38 -35.00
N ILE A 295 -14.20 1.57 -35.32
CA ILE A 295 -14.26 0.15 -34.94
C ILE A 295 -13.08 -0.68 -35.48
N LEU A 296 -12.44 -0.23 -36.56
CA LEU A 296 -11.28 -0.87 -37.17
C LEU A 296 -9.94 -0.42 -36.52
N SER A 297 -9.98 0.50 -35.57
CA SER A 297 -8.78 0.85 -34.81
C SER A 297 -8.30 -0.33 -33.96
N GLY A 298 -7.00 -0.54 -33.92
CA GLY A 298 -6.42 -1.56 -33.05
C GLY A 298 -6.15 -0.97 -31.65
N LEU A 299 -6.93 -1.39 -30.65
CA LEU A 299 -6.77 -1.02 -29.27
C LEU A 299 -6.41 -2.25 -28.42
N ALA A 300 -5.83 -2.00 -27.25
CA ALA A 300 -5.60 -3.05 -26.27
C ALA A 300 -6.93 -3.56 -25.66
N VAL A 301 -6.89 -4.77 -25.14
CA VAL A 301 -8.00 -5.38 -24.40
C VAL A 301 -7.50 -5.80 -23.03
N ARG A 302 -8.09 -5.25 -21.96
CA ARG A 302 -7.88 -5.67 -20.58
C ARG A 302 -9.13 -6.40 -20.09
N PRO A 303 -9.12 -7.73 -20.03
CA PRO A 303 -10.30 -8.48 -19.62
C PRO A 303 -10.61 -8.34 -18.14
N VAL A 304 -11.88 -8.57 -17.81
CA VAL A 304 -12.35 -8.87 -16.47
C VAL A 304 -12.95 -10.28 -16.42
N LYS A 305 -13.00 -10.86 -15.25
CA LYS A 305 -13.62 -12.17 -15.02
C LYS A 305 -15.14 -12.06 -15.20
N LYS A 306 -15.72 -13.06 -15.84
CA LYS A 306 -17.16 -13.09 -16.09
C LYS A 306 -17.95 -13.44 -14.82
#